data_a70ef65e590dadb42351abcac404d8fd
#
_entry.id   a70ef65e590dadb42351abcac404d8fd
#
_cell.length_a   1.000
_cell.length_b   1.000
_cell.length_c   1.000
_cell.angle_alpha   90.00
_cell.angle_beta   90.00
_cell.angle_gamma   90.00
#
_symmetry.space_group_name_H-M   'P 1'
#
loop_
_entity.id
_entity.type
_entity.pdbx_description
1 polymer ?
#
loop_
_entity_poly.entity_id
_entity_poly.type
_entity_poly.pdbx_seq_one_letter_code
_entity_poly.pdbx_strand_id
1 'polypeptide(L)'
;MQLFRRLGLDRVHLAARVTADWRDLATTRPETIASLTLVCPTGLDATPLGALTSRVLVLTGDQGTPAEAISKAMAAHSEASIITLSDYYGHPRADLLADRAEDIGAAMLAFLARMDQRHAVKPVRLPAQEGELDGISYRIQGAGAPLVLLPLGLAASQWEPLLPRLSAQYCTLTLGGAILGSVASLEARGRSTGYLGVVRNLIAEIHLHPGETILDVGCGSGVLDRWLARHTGGAHRITAVDIHRTLLREAAALATKEGLAEHIEFREGNAEVLPFGDNSFDVTMSATVMELLDAERMLREMVRVTRPGGRVGVVVRAIDMQSFVNVPVRAELKMKIAALPNGLAGARGCADGSLYQRFGNAGLQDVQMLPQLATYAGARAHAADERIEAALSPAELAEWHTAVTQAEAEGTFFIALPFHCAVGTVP
;
A
#
# COMPACT_ATOMS: atom_id res chain seq x y z
N MET A 1 2.20 -21.70 -1.70
CA MET A 1 2.21 -23.17 -1.91
C MET A 1 2.46 -23.98 -0.63
N GLN A 2 3.40 -23.59 0.25
CA GLN A 2 3.62 -24.32 1.52
C GLN A 2 2.37 -24.35 2.39
N LEU A 3 1.65 -23.22 2.51
CA LEU A 3 0.41 -23.11 3.28
C LEU A 3 -0.68 -24.07 2.74
N PHE A 4 -0.87 -24.16 1.42
CA PHE A 4 -1.85 -25.07 0.82
C PHE A 4 -1.52 -26.54 1.13
N ARG A 5 -0.25 -26.93 1.02
CA ARG A 5 0.19 -28.29 1.38
C ARG A 5 -0.06 -28.59 2.86
N ARG A 6 0.26 -27.63 3.75
CA ARG A 6 0.05 -27.77 5.20
C ARG A 6 -1.42 -27.94 5.56
N LEU A 7 -2.32 -27.27 4.81
CA LEU A 7 -3.76 -27.30 5.01
C LEU A 7 -4.46 -28.42 4.19
N GLY A 8 -3.71 -29.20 3.38
CA GLY A 8 -4.29 -30.25 2.53
C GLY A 8 -5.20 -29.72 1.43
N LEU A 9 -4.90 -28.53 0.88
CA LEU A 9 -5.68 -27.89 -0.17
C LEU A 9 -5.07 -28.20 -1.54
N ASP A 10 -5.74 -29.06 -2.30
CA ASP A 10 -5.30 -29.46 -3.65
C ASP A 10 -5.82 -28.49 -4.72
N ARG A 11 -7.04 -27.99 -4.54
CA ARG A 11 -7.71 -27.09 -5.47
C ARG A 11 -8.54 -26.05 -4.73
N VAL A 12 -8.42 -24.78 -5.12
CA VAL A 12 -9.04 -23.66 -4.41
C VAL A 12 -9.69 -22.66 -5.38
N HIS A 13 -10.75 -21.99 -4.94
CA HIS A 13 -11.16 -20.73 -5.52
C HIS A 13 -10.23 -19.62 -5.03
N LEU A 14 -9.91 -18.67 -5.87
CA LEU A 14 -9.01 -17.57 -5.55
C LEU A 14 -9.68 -16.24 -5.86
N ALA A 15 -9.58 -15.30 -4.94
CA ALA A 15 -10.00 -13.91 -5.17
C ALA A 15 -8.84 -12.96 -4.87
N ALA A 16 -8.58 -12.04 -5.79
CA ALA A 16 -7.42 -11.16 -5.74
C ALA A 16 -7.72 -9.84 -6.48
N ARG A 17 -6.82 -8.88 -6.34
CA ARG A 17 -6.81 -7.65 -7.10
C ARG A 17 -5.52 -7.48 -7.92
N VAL A 18 -4.38 -7.74 -7.29
CA VAL A 18 -3.04 -7.47 -7.84
C VAL A 18 -2.53 -8.71 -8.57
N THR A 19 -2.07 -8.53 -9.80
CA THR A 19 -1.61 -9.64 -10.65
C THR A 19 -0.40 -10.37 -10.05
N ALA A 20 0.53 -9.66 -9.44
CA ALA A 20 1.72 -10.25 -8.83
C ALA A 20 1.40 -11.29 -7.74
N ASP A 21 0.28 -11.13 -7.02
CA ASP A 21 -0.08 -12.01 -5.91
C ASP A 21 -0.50 -13.42 -6.36
N TRP A 22 -0.92 -13.61 -7.61
CA TRP A 22 -1.45 -14.89 -8.11
C TRP A 22 -0.79 -15.40 -9.41
N ARG A 23 -0.02 -14.56 -10.11
CA ARG A 23 0.61 -14.86 -11.41
C ARG A 23 1.39 -16.17 -11.39
N ASP A 24 2.31 -16.32 -10.45
CA ASP A 24 3.18 -17.48 -10.35
C ASP A 24 2.37 -18.76 -10.14
N LEU A 25 1.32 -18.71 -9.32
CA LEU A 25 0.45 -19.85 -9.11
C LEU A 25 -0.30 -20.22 -10.41
N ALA A 26 -0.85 -19.23 -11.12
CA ALA A 26 -1.57 -19.45 -12.39
C ALA A 26 -0.65 -19.98 -13.50
N THR A 27 0.61 -19.59 -13.49
CA THR A 27 1.59 -20.01 -14.51
C THR A 27 2.16 -21.40 -14.21
N THR A 28 2.49 -21.67 -12.93
CA THR A 28 3.21 -22.91 -12.55
C THR A 28 2.28 -24.06 -12.17
N ARG A 29 1.08 -23.76 -11.66
CA ARG A 29 0.12 -24.73 -11.10
C ARG A 29 -1.33 -24.35 -11.40
N PRO A 30 -1.72 -24.12 -12.67
CA PRO A 30 -3.08 -23.69 -13.03
C PRO A 30 -4.17 -24.67 -12.59
N GLU A 31 -3.83 -25.95 -12.41
CA GLU A 31 -4.74 -26.99 -11.93
C GLU A 31 -5.19 -26.77 -10.48
N THR A 32 -4.36 -26.11 -9.65
CA THR A 32 -4.68 -25.75 -8.27
C THR A 32 -5.78 -24.68 -8.19
N ILE A 33 -5.94 -23.87 -9.22
CA ILE A 33 -6.95 -22.80 -9.26
C ILE A 33 -8.24 -23.35 -9.86
N ALA A 34 -9.27 -23.51 -9.04
CA ALA A 34 -10.61 -23.90 -9.48
C ALA A 34 -11.32 -22.75 -10.22
N SER A 35 -11.22 -21.55 -9.68
CA SER A 35 -11.61 -20.30 -10.34
C SER A 35 -10.83 -19.14 -9.79
N LEU A 36 -10.73 -18.06 -10.57
CA LEU A 36 -10.09 -16.80 -10.22
C LEU A 36 -11.09 -15.66 -10.33
N THR A 37 -11.28 -14.91 -9.24
CA THR A 37 -12.03 -13.66 -9.23
C THR A 37 -11.06 -12.50 -9.09
N LEU A 38 -11.05 -11.59 -10.05
CA LEU A 38 -10.27 -10.36 -10.01
C LEU A 38 -11.20 -9.19 -9.67
N VAL A 39 -10.94 -8.53 -8.54
CA VAL A 39 -11.79 -7.46 -8.03
C VAL A 39 -11.15 -6.10 -8.32
N CYS A 40 -11.68 -5.38 -9.30
CA CYS A 40 -11.25 -4.06 -9.76
C CYS A 40 -9.71 -3.96 -9.89
N PRO A 41 -9.07 -4.83 -10.69
CA PRO A 41 -7.64 -4.73 -10.91
C PRO A 41 -7.32 -3.39 -11.58
N THR A 42 -6.20 -2.77 -11.20
CA THR A 42 -5.77 -1.47 -11.75
C THR A 42 -4.95 -1.58 -13.02
N GLY A 43 -4.48 -2.79 -13.29
CA GLY A 43 -3.82 -3.22 -14.50
C GLY A 43 -3.87 -4.75 -14.54
N LEU A 44 -3.84 -5.33 -15.72
CA LEU A 44 -3.93 -6.77 -15.90
C LEU A 44 -2.98 -7.22 -17.01
N ASP A 45 -1.99 -8.03 -16.63
CA ASP A 45 -1.32 -8.88 -17.59
C ASP A 45 -2.20 -10.13 -17.79
N ALA A 46 -2.80 -10.22 -18.96
CA ALA A 46 -3.72 -11.31 -19.27
C ALA A 46 -3.00 -12.60 -19.71
N THR A 47 -1.68 -12.58 -19.91
CA THR A 47 -0.89 -13.75 -20.35
C THR A 47 -1.09 -14.98 -19.45
N PRO A 48 -1.05 -14.88 -18.10
CA PRO A 48 -1.27 -16.03 -17.23
C PRO A 48 -2.71 -16.56 -17.24
N LEU A 49 -3.67 -15.82 -17.80
CA LEU A 49 -5.07 -16.22 -17.85
C LEU A 49 -5.38 -17.29 -18.90
N GLY A 50 -4.48 -17.53 -19.87
CA GLY A 50 -4.73 -18.45 -20.97
C GLY A 50 -5.20 -19.84 -20.56
N ALA A 51 -4.64 -20.40 -19.48
CA ALA A 51 -5.05 -21.71 -18.93
C ALA A 51 -6.30 -21.63 -18.01
N LEU A 52 -6.78 -20.45 -17.69
CA LEU A 52 -7.87 -20.20 -16.74
C LEU A 52 -9.10 -19.54 -17.35
N THR A 53 -9.09 -19.16 -18.62
CA THR A 53 -10.02 -18.21 -19.25
C THR A 53 -11.50 -18.47 -18.92
N SER A 54 -11.97 -19.71 -19.04
CA SER A 54 -13.36 -20.09 -18.74
C SER A 54 -13.70 -20.10 -17.22
N ARG A 55 -12.68 -19.92 -16.37
CA ARG A 55 -12.78 -19.97 -14.91
C ARG A 55 -12.44 -18.63 -14.27
N VAL A 56 -12.51 -17.53 -15.04
CA VAL A 56 -12.15 -16.19 -14.58
C VAL A 56 -13.39 -15.29 -14.52
N LEU A 57 -13.55 -14.58 -13.41
CA LEU A 57 -14.43 -13.43 -13.26
C LEU A 57 -13.57 -12.18 -13.09
N VAL A 58 -13.82 -11.16 -13.88
CA VAL A 58 -13.25 -9.82 -13.68
C VAL A 58 -14.38 -8.86 -13.33
N LEU A 59 -14.31 -8.28 -12.14
CA LEU A 59 -15.11 -7.14 -11.74
C LEU A 59 -14.30 -5.88 -12.06
N THR A 60 -14.90 -4.89 -12.71
CA THR A 60 -14.21 -3.62 -13.04
C THR A 60 -15.17 -2.44 -12.84
N GLY A 61 -14.64 -1.25 -12.57
CA GLY A 61 -15.43 -0.03 -12.72
C GLY A 61 -15.63 0.34 -14.17
N ASP A 62 -16.44 1.37 -14.44
CA ASP A 62 -16.66 1.94 -15.75
C ASP A 62 -15.92 3.26 -15.98
N GLN A 63 -15.16 3.73 -14.97
CA GLN A 63 -14.48 5.03 -15.00
C GLN A 63 -12.96 4.92 -14.89
N GLY A 64 -12.28 5.84 -15.59
CA GLY A 64 -10.85 6.07 -15.49
C GLY A 64 -9.96 5.06 -16.21
N THR A 65 -8.65 5.31 -16.16
CA THR A 65 -7.63 4.49 -16.85
C THR A 65 -7.64 2.99 -16.47
N PRO A 66 -7.98 2.56 -15.23
CA PRO A 66 -8.09 1.14 -14.94
C PRO A 66 -9.17 0.44 -15.75
N ALA A 67 -10.35 1.05 -15.93
CA ALA A 67 -11.43 0.47 -16.72
C ALA A 67 -11.02 0.27 -18.19
N GLU A 68 -10.35 1.25 -18.78
CA GLU A 68 -9.83 1.18 -20.16
C GLU A 68 -8.75 0.09 -20.29
N ALA A 69 -7.81 0.04 -19.36
CA ALA A 69 -6.74 -0.96 -19.35
C ALA A 69 -7.30 -2.39 -19.26
N ILE A 70 -8.29 -2.63 -18.39
CA ILE A 70 -8.94 -3.93 -18.24
C ILE A 70 -9.72 -4.30 -19.48
N SER A 71 -10.50 -3.39 -20.04
CA SER A 71 -11.24 -3.61 -21.29
C SER A 71 -10.29 -4.04 -22.41
N LYS A 72 -9.16 -3.37 -22.57
CA LYS A 72 -8.14 -3.71 -23.57
C LYS A 72 -7.49 -5.08 -23.28
N ALA A 73 -7.12 -5.36 -22.04
CA ALA A 73 -6.48 -6.63 -21.68
C ALA A 73 -7.42 -7.83 -21.88
N MET A 74 -8.72 -7.65 -21.63
CA MET A 74 -9.73 -8.71 -21.72
C MET A 74 -10.30 -8.91 -23.11
N ALA A 75 -10.02 -8.05 -24.09
CA ALA A 75 -10.55 -8.14 -25.44
C ALA A 75 -10.24 -9.48 -26.16
N ALA A 76 -9.09 -10.10 -25.82
CA ALA A 76 -8.67 -11.41 -26.36
C ALA A 76 -9.19 -12.62 -25.54
N HIS A 77 -9.94 -12.40 -24.44
CA HIS A 77 -10.37 -13.43 -23.50
C HIS A 77 -11.90 -13.52 -23.40
N SER A 78 -12.57 -13.79 -24.52
CA SER A 78 -14.04 -13.81 -24.64
C SER A 78 -14.78 -14.82 -23.76
N GLU A 79 -14.08 -15.85 -23.27
CA GLU A 79 -14.66 -16.85 -22.36
C GLU A 79 -14.70 -16.42 -20.90
N ALA A 80 -13.95 -15.39 -20.52
CA ALA A 80 -13.96 -14.86 -19.16
C ALA A 80 -15.26 -14.08 -18.88
N SER A 81 -15.77 -14.20 -17.66
CA SER A 81 -16.91 -13.39 -17.22
C SER A 81 -16.42 -11.99 -16.82
N ILE A 82 -17.00 -10.94 -17.42
CA ILE A 82 -16.70 -9.56 -17.03
C ILE A 82 -17.99 -8.93 -16.49
N ILE A 83 -17.91 -8.29 -15.33
CA ILE A 83 -19.00 -7.54 -14.71
C ILE A 83 -18.50 -6.13 -14.42
N THR A 84 -19.23 -5.14 -14.95
CA THR A 84 -18.90 -3.72 -14.79
C THR A 84 -19.75 -3.12 -13.68
N LEU A 85 -19.09 -2.46 -12.72
CA LEU A 85 -19.71 -1.68 -11.65
C LEU A 85 -19.99 -0.28 -12.20
N SER A 86 -21.27 0.10 -12.29
CA SER A 86 -21.68 1.40 -12.82
C SER A 86 -21.29 2.53 -11.90
N ASP A 87 -20.91 3.68 -12.47
CA ASP A 87 -20.50 4.89 -11.76
C ASP A 87 -19.39 4.61 -10.72
N TYR A 88 -18.41 3.78 -11.11
CA TYR A 88 -17.36 3.42 -10.18
C TYR A 88 -15.95 3.55 -10.78
N TYR A 89 -15.12 4.33 -10.08
CA TYR A 89 -13.69 4.43 -10.33
C TYR A 89 -12.89 3.58 -9.34
N GLY A 90 -12.53 2.37 -9.75
CA GLY A 90 -11.70 1.45 -8.95
C GLY A 90 -10.24 1.88 -8.90
N HIS A 91 -9.93 3.07 -8.37
CA HIS A 91 -8.56 3.58 -8.29
C HIS A 91 -7.64 2.70 -7.42
N PRO A 92 -6.30 2.79 -7.55
CA PRO A 92 -5.36 1.86 -6.90
C PRO A 92 -5.49 1.74 -5.37
N ARG A 93 -6.01 2.78 -4.72
CA ARG A 93 -6.19 2.84 -3.26
C ARG A 93 -7.66 2.80 -2.82
N ALA A 94 -8.59 2.42 -3.71
CA ALA A 94 -10.01 2.30 -3.34
C ALA A 94 -10.20 1.23 -2.26
N ASP A 95 -11.02 1.54 -1.25
CA ASP A 95 -11.50 0.54 -0.30
C ASP A 95 -12.76 -0.14 -0.86
N LEU A 96 -12.52 -1.03 -1.84
CA LEU A 96 -13.53 -1.61 -2.73
C LEU A 96 -14.76 -2.17 -2.01
N LEU A 97 -14.55 -2.81 -0.86
CA LEU A 97 -15.65 -3.45 -0.12
C LEU A 97 -16.31 -2.50 0.89
N ALA A 98 -15.67 -1.40 1.28
CA ALA A 98 -16.36 -0.32 1.94
C ALA A 98 -17.31 0.41 0.98
N ASP A 99 -16.90 0.50 -0.30
CA ASP A 99 -17.66 1.21 -1.33
C ASP A 99 -18.79 0.37 -1.93
N ARG A 100 -18.51 -0.91 -2.29
CA ARG A 100 -19.34 -1.74 -3.20
C ARG A 100 -19.49 -3.20 -2.73
N ALA A 101 -19.56 -3.47 -1.42
CA ALA A 101 -19.65 -4.83 -0.87
C ALA A 101 -20.82 -5.64 -1.45
N GLU A 102 -22.00 -5.03 -1.62
CA GLU A 102 -23.19 -5.74 -2.09
C GLU A 102 -23.04 -6.20 -3.53
N ASP A 103 -22.61 -5.30 -4.43
CA ASP A 103 -22.45 -5.60 -5.86
C ASP A 103 -21.36 -6.66 -6.08
N ILE A 104 -20.21 -6.47 -5.44
CA ILE A 104 -19.07 -7.38 -5.53
C ILE A 104 -19.44 -8.74 -4.93
N GLY A 105 -20.08 -8.76 -3.75
CA GLY A 105 -20.47 -10.00 -3.09
C GLY A 105 -21.49 -10.81 -3.87
N ALA A 106 -22.51 -10.17 -4.43
CA ALA A 106 -23.52 -10.82 -5.26
C ALA A 106 -22.89 -11.45 -6.52
N ALA A 107 -22.03 -10.69 -7.21
CA ALA A 107 -21.36 -11.15 -8.41
C ALA A 107 -20.41 -12.33 -8.13
N MET A 108 -19.62 -12.26 -7.05
CA MET A 108 -18.73 -13.33 -6.63
C MET A 108 -19.48 -14.61 -6.30
N LEU A 109 -20.51 -14.54 -5.45
CA LEU A 109 -21.26 -15.74 -5.04
C LEU A 109 -21.97 -16.41 -6.24
N ALA A 110 -22.56 -15.61 -7.13
CA ALA A 110 -23.18 -16.15 -8.35
C ALA A 110 -22.15 -16.84 -9.27
N PHE A 111 -20.95 -16.27 -9.38
CA PHE A 111 -19.88 -16.87 -10.17
C PHE A 111 -19.34 -18.16 -9.54
N LEU A 112 -19.04 -18.15 -8.24
CA LEU A 112 -18.53 -19.30 -7.51
C LEU A 112 -19.50 -20.47 -7.58
N ALA A 113 -20.81 -20.23 -7.37
CA ALA A 113 -21.84 -21.27 -7.50
C ALA A 113 -21.88 -21.93 -8.90
N ARG A 114 -21.67 -21.14 -9.98
CA ARG A 114 -21.55 -21.69 -11.34
C ARG A 114 -20.27 -22.52 -11.51
N MET A 115 -19.18 -22.12 -10.89
CA MET A 115 -17.91 -22.86 -10.97
C MET A 115 -17.97 -24.17 -10.20
N ASP A 116 -18.62 -24.22 -9.05
CA ASP A 116 -18.85 -25.44 -8.29
C ASP A 116 -19.66 -26.48 -9.06
N GLN A 117 -20.64 -26.03 -9.84
CA GLN A 117 -21.42 -26.92 -10.74
C GLN A 117 -20.58 -27.52 -11.88
N ARG A 118 -19.60 -26.79 -12.37
CA ARG A 118 -18.76 -27.18 -13.51
C ARG A 118 -17.50 -27.94 -13.09
N HIS A 119 -16.96 -27.61 -11.96
CA HIS A 119 -15.67 -28.07 -11.48
C HIS A 119 -15.78 -28.44 -10.00
N ALA A 120 -16.06 -29.71 -9.73
CA ALA A 120 -16.17 -30.18 -8.35
C ALA A 120 -14.89 -29.85 -7.55
N VAL A 121 -15.03 -28.96 -6.57
CA VAL A 121 -13.98 -28.64 -5.59
C VAL A 121 -14.31 -29.39 -4.32
N LYS A 122 -13.36 -30.19 -3.82
CA LYS A 122 -13.57 -30.98 -2.61
C LYS A 122 -13.84 -30.04 -1.42
N PRO A 123 -15.00 -30.15 -0.77
CA PRO A 123 -15.28 -29.40 0.45
C PRO A 123 -14.28 -29.76 1.55
N VAL A 124 -13.88 -28.76 2.31
CA VAL A 124 -13.01 -28.93 3.48
C VAL A 124 -13.69 -28.34 4.72
N ARG A 125 -13.37 -28.93 5.86
CA ARG A 125 -13.74 -28.38 7.15
C ARG A 125 -12.48 -28.26 7.98
N LEU A 126 -11.85 -27.10 7.91
CA LEU A 126 -10.69 -26.78 8.72
C LEU A 126 -11.17 -26.13 10.03
N PRO A 127 -10.44 -26.34 11.15
CA PRO A 127 -10.76 -25.60 12.38
C PRO A 127 -10.65 -24.11 12.13
N ALA A 128 -11.59 -23.32 12.67
CA ALA A 128 -11.47 -21.87 12.66
C ALA A 128 -10.22 -21.48 13.46
N GLN A 129 -9.28 -20.85 12.80
CA GLN A 129 -8.00 -20.49 13.40
C GLN A 129 -7.37 -19.31 12.70
N GLU A 130 -6.50 -18.63 13.43
CA GLU A 130 -5.57 -17.65 12.91
C GLU A 130 -4.15 -18.17 13.07
N GLY A 131 -3.26 -17.79 12.17
CA GLY A 131 -1.87 -18.21 12.24
C GLY A 131 -0.99 -17.41 11.30
N GLU A 132 0.29 -17.71 11.33
CA GLU A 132 1.30 -17.11 10.45
C GLU A 132 2.23 -18.20 9.92
N LEU A 133 2.61 -18.07 8.66
CA LEU A 133 3.60 -18.93 8.01
C LEU A 133 4.44 -18.06 7.06
N ASP A 134 5.75 -18.00 7.31
CA ASP A 134 6.72 -17.29 6.49
C ASP A 134 6.33 -15.81 6.23
N GLY A 135 5.81 -15.11 7.25
CA GLY A 135 5.37 -13.71 7.16
C GLY A 135 3.99 -13.50 6.54
N ILE A 136 3.31 -14.58 6.12
CA ILE A 136 1.92 -14.55 5.68
C ILE A 136 1.02 -14.88 6.85
N SER A 137 0.22 -13.92 7.30
CA SER A 137 -0.87 -14.21 8.25
C SER A 137 -2.05 -14.83 7.51
N TYR A 138 -2.75 -15.74 8.19
CA TYR A 138 -3.97 -16.34 7.64
C TYR A 138 -5.05 -16.46 8.70
N ARG A 139 -6.32 -16.34 8.25
CA ARG A 139 -7.52 -16.57 9.04
C ARG A 139 -8.43 -17.54 8.30
N ILE A 140 -8.86 -18.62 8.97
CA ILE A 140 -9.74 -19.66 8.43
C ILE A 140 -11.10 -19.55 9.08
N GLN A 141 -12.16 -19.48 8.26
CA GLN A 141 -13.56 -19.42 8.72
C GLN A 141 -14.48 -20.22 7.79
N GLY A 142 -15.57 -20.73 8.34
CA GLY A 142 -16.58 -21.47 7.57
C GLY A 142 -16.19 -22.89 7.20
N ALA A 143 -16.98 -23.52 6.32
CA ALA A 143 -16.77 -24.85 5.78
C ALA A 143 -17.35 -24.91 4.36
N GLY A 144 -16.82 -25.79 3.51
CA GLY A 144 -17.23 -25.92 2.12
C GLY A 144 -16.03 -25.94 1.17
N ALA A 145 -16.22 -25.58 -0.09
CA ALA A 145 -15.11 -25.45 -1.02
C ALA A 145 -14.15 -24.35 -0.53
N PRO A 146 -12.81 -24.58 -0.59
CA PRO A 146 -11.85 -23.59 -0.10
C PRO A 146 -11.80 -22.37 -1.02
N LEU A 147 -11.97 -21.20 -0.41
CA LEU A 147 -11.90 -19.88 -1.04
C LEU A 147 -10.77 -19.05 -0.42
N VAL A 148 -9.71 -18.84 -1.17
CA VAL A 148 -8.56 -18.05 -0.76
C VAL A 148 -8.79 -16.59 -1.15
N LEU A 149 -8.68 -15.71 -0.17
CA LEU A 149 -8.92 -14.28 -0.28
C LEU A 149 -7.58 -13.54 -0.08
N LEU A 150 -7.00 -13.04 -1.16
CA LEU A 150 -5.80 -12.20 -1.13
C LEU A 150 -6.18 -10.74 -0.85
N PRO A 151 -5.28 -9.90 -0.33
CA PRO A 151 -5.58 -8.48 -0.11
C PRO A 151 -6.06 -7.78 -1.39
N LEU A 152 -7.05 -6.91 -1.26
CA LEU A 152 -7.60 -6.12 -2.38
C LEU A 152 -6.81 -4.81 -2.62
N GLY A 153 -5.54 -4.82 -2.33
CA GLY A 153 -4.61 -3.71 -2.49
C GLY A 153 -4.21 -3.05 -1.17
N LEU A 154 -5.09 -2.92 -0.19
CA LEU A 154 -4.75 -2.31 1.11
C LEU A 154 -4.33 -3.39 2.13
N ALA A 155 -5.27 -4.21 2.57
CA ALA A 155 -5.06 -5.21 3.60
C ALA A 155 -6.06 -6.38 3.50
N ALA A 156 -5.78 -7.46 4.23
CA ALA A 156 -6.68 -8.61 4.35
C ALA A 156 -8.04 -8.25 4.95
N SER A 157 -8.08 -7.29 5.87
CA SER A 157 -9.30 -6.82 6.53
C SER A 157 -10.30 -6.12 5.58
N GLN A 158 -9.89 -5.79 4.34
CA GLN A 158 -10.85 -5.33 3.33
C GLN A 158 -11.97 -6.35 3.06
N TRP A 159 -11.73 -7.65 3.29
CA TRP A 159 -12.73 -8.69 3.10
C TRP A 159 -13.79 -8.76 4.20
N GLU A 160 -13.59 -8.12 5.36
CA GLU A 160 -14.49 -8.23 6.51
C GLU A 160 -15.98 -7.96 6.19
N PRO A 161 -16.36 -6.99 5.34
CA PRO A 161 -17.76 -6.79 4.99
C PRO A 161 -18.44 -7.98 4.30
N LEU A 162 -17.65 -8.80 3.57
CA LEU A 162 -18.16 -9.98 2.85
C LEU A 162 -17.93 -11.30 3.56
N LEU A 163 -17.02 -11.37 4.53
CA LEU A 163 -16.68 -12.63 5.21
C LEU A 163 -17.87 -13.38 5.77
N PRO A 164 -18.86 -12.74 6.43
CA PRO A 164 -20.04 -13.48 6.95
C PRO A 164 -20.82 -14.19 5.85
N ARG A 165 -20.96 -13.59 4.66
CA ARG A 165 -21.69 -14.19 3.52
C ARG A 165 -20.88 -15.26 2.82
N LEU A 166 -19.57 -15.05 2.68
CA LEU A 166 -18.68 -16.01 2.03
C LEU A 166 -18.45 -17.24 2.91
N SER A 167 -18.17 -17.06 4.20
CA SER A 167 -17.91 -18.15 5.14
C SER A 167 -19.16 -18.98 5.49
N ALA A 168 -20.36 -18.49 5.18
CA ALA A 168 -21.59 -19.26 5.29
C ALA A 168 -21.66 -20.41 4.25
N GLN A 169 -20.92 -20.31 3.14
CA GLN A 169 -20.98 -21.25 2.02
C GLN A 169 -19.63 -21.87 1.66
N TYR A 170 -18.53 -21.20 2.00
CA TYR A 170 -17.14 -21.56 1.65
C TYR A 170 -16.27 -21.67 2.90
N CYS A 171 -15.25 -22.51 2.82
CA CYS A 171 -14.14 -22.45 3.77
C CYS A 171 -13.21 -21.30 3.32
N THR A 172 -13.38 -20.13 3.92
CA THR A 172 -12.60 -18.93 3.57
C THR A 172 -11.24 -18.97 4.23
N LEU A 173 -10.19 -18.69 3.45
CA LEU A 173 -8.81 -18.52 3.88
C LEU A 173 -8.37 -17.11 3.51
N THR A 174 -8.52 -16.17 4.44
CA THR A 174 -8.10 -14.78 4.24
C THR A 174 -6.61 -14.66 4.53
N LEU A 175 -5.85 -14.18 3.55
CA LEU A 175 -4.40 -14.02 3.63
C LEU A 175 -4.02 -12.55 3.80
N GLY A 176 -2.99 -12.31 4.62
CA GLY A 176 -2.46 -10.98 4.88
C GLY A 176 -1.04 -11.04 5.44
N GLY A 177 -0.68 -10.08 6.29
CA GLY A 177 0.61 -10.05 6.97
C GLY A 177 1.61 -9.08 6.36
N ALA A 178 2.85 -9.15 6.83
CA ALA A 178 3.88 -8.16 6.55
C ALA A 178 4.45 -8.18 5.12
N ILE A 179 3.98 -9.10 4.27
CA ILE A 179 4.48 -9.27 2.90
C ILE A 179 3.38 -9.21 1.84
N LEU A 180 2.13 -8.95 2.23
CA LEU A 180 0.98 -8.87 1.31
C LEU A 180 0.23 -7.55 1.48
N GLY A 181 -0.17 -6.93 0.36
CA GLY A 181 -0.95 -5.69 0.33
C GLY A 181 -0.15 -4.42 0.68
N SER A 182 -0.82 -3.27 0.70
CA SER A 182 -0.18 -1.97 0.99
C SER A 182 0.35 -1.88 2.42
N VAL A 183 -0.26 -2.56 3.38
CA VAL A 183 0.23 -2.62 4.77
C VAL A 183 1.67 -3.13 4.79
N ALA A 184 1.98 -4.18 4.02
CA ALA A 184 3.34 -4.71 3.93
C ALA A 184 4.36 -3.65 3.51
N SER A 185 4.05 -2.87 2.48
CA SER A 185 4.95 -1.82 1.97
C SER A 185 5.09 -0.66 2.96
N LEU A 186 4.02 -0.31 3.69
CA LEU A 186 4.04 0.70 4.74
C LEU A 186 4.88 0.24 5.94
N GLU A 187 4.61 -0.97 6.46
CA GLU A 187 5.35 -1.57 7.58
C GLU A 187 6.84 -1.74 7.27
N ALA A 188 7.14 -2.06 6.03
CA ALA A 188 8.52 -2.15 5.60
C ALA A 188 9.27 -0.81 5.73
N ARG A 189 8.61 0.37 5.70
CA ARG A 189 9.23 1.69 5.97
C ARG A 189 9.75 1.78 7.42
N GLY A 190 8.98 1.27 8.38
CA GLY A 190 9.38 1.19 9.79
C GLY A 190 10.59 0.29 10.08
N ARG A 191 10.96 -0.58 9.13
CA ARG A 191 12.18 -1.41 9.19
C ARG A 191 13.36 -0.83 8.41
N SER A 192 13.15 0.23 7.64
CA SER A 192 14.18 0.88 6.85
C SER A 192 14.91 1.93 7.66
N THR A 193 16.16 1.67 8.01
CA THR A 193 17.01 2.63 8.73
C THR A 193 17.20 3.93 7.95
N GLY A 194 17.26 3.87 6.61
CA GLY A 194 17.36 5.05 5.75
C GLY A 194 16.10 5.90 5.80
N TYR A 195 14.91 5.30 5.66
CA TYR A 195 13.66 6.05 5.73
C TYR A 195 13.40 6.61 7.15
N LEU A 196 13.63 5.81 8.18
CA LEU A 196 13.56 6.28 9.57
C LEU A 196 14.59 7.37 9.88
N GLY A 197 15.72 7.39 9.16
CA GLY A 197 16.69 8.49 9.22
C GLY A 197 16.09 9.81 8.76
N VAL A 198 15.35 9.81 7.65
CA VAL A 198 14.63 10.99 7.15
C VAL A 198 13.60 11.48 8.16
N VAL A 199 12.79 10.57 8.72
CA VAL A 199 11.77 10.92 9.73
C VAL A 199 12.43 11.42 11.03
N ARG A 200 13.51 10.80 11.46
CA ARG A 200 14.27 11.25 12.66
C ARG A 200 14.80 12.67 12.50
N ASN A 201 15.32 13.02 11.33
CA ASN A 201 15.80 14.37 11.05
C ASN A 201 14.64 15.38 11.04
N LEU A 202 13.46 15.01 10.49
CA LEU A 202 12.26 15.84 10.58
C LEU A 202 11.88 16.09 12.05
N ILE A 203 11.80 15.02 12.86
CA ILE A 203 11.44 15.12 14.28
C ILE A 203 12.48 15.94 15.08
N ALA A 204 13.76 15.81 14.77
CA ALA A 204 14.81 16.61 15.37
C ALA A 204 14.63 18.10 15.07
N GLU A 205 14.26 18.48 13.82
CA GLU A 205 14.02 19.87 13.44
C GLU A 205 12.72 20.43 14.03
N ILE A 206 11.71 19.59 14.23
CA ILE A 206 10.47 19.96 14.92
C ILE A 206 10.73 20.38 16.37
N HIS A 207 11.79 19.89 17.01
CA HIS A 207 12.13 20.17 18.42
C HIS A 207 10.96 19.88 19.37
N LEU A 208 10.53 18.59 19.45
CA LEU A 208 9.44 18.19 20.34
C LEU A 208 9.75 18.48 21.79
N HIS A 209 8.79 19.08 22.52
CA HIS A 209 8.84 19.29 23.95
C HIS A 209 7.97 18.26 24.69
N PRO A 210 8.39 17.72 25.83
CA PRO A 210 7.62 16.73 26.57
C PRO A 210 6.18 17.15 26.83
N GLY A 211 5.22 16.23 26.59
CA GLY A 211 3.80 16.47 26.82
C GLY A 211 3.06 17.13 25.63
N GLU A 212 3.74 17.50 24.56
CA GLU A 212 3.08 18.05 23.37
C GLU A 212 2.17 17.03 22.70
N THR A 213 1.06 17.54 22.16
CA THR A 213 0.11 16.80 21.35
C THR A 213 0.52 16.82 19.88
N ILE A 214 0.55 15.66 19.26
CA ILE A 214 0.99 15.49 17.86
C ILE A 214 -0.16 14.97 17.01
N LEU A 215 -0.37 15.58 15.84
CA LEU A 215 -1.24 15.06 14.80
C LEU A 215 -0.38 14.53 13.65
N ASP A 216 -0.53 13.25 13.28
CA ASP A 216 -0.02 12.69 12.03
C ASP A 216 -1.14 12.60 10.98
N VAL A 217 -0.93 13.28 9.85
CA VAL A 217 -1.92 13.39 8.76
C VAL A 217 -1.56 12.42 7.64
N GLY A 218 -2.41 11.40 7.43
CA GLY A 218 -2.20 10.33 6.48
C GLY A 218 -1.31 9.21 7.04
N CYS A 219 -1.64 8.74 8.24
CA CYS A 219 -0.83 7.78 9.01
C CYS A 219 -0.68 6.39 8.37
N GLY A 220 -1.56 6.03 7.42
CA GLY A 220 -1.55 4.72 6.77
C GLY A 220 -1.71 3.57 7.77
N SER A 221 -0.69 2.68 7.87
CA SER A 221 -0.67 1.58 8.84
C SER A 221 -0.25 2.00 10.26
N GLY A 222 -0.03 3.28 10.52
CA GLY A 222 0.42 3.78 11.82
C GLY A 222 1.87 3.42 12.16
N VAL A 223 2.68 3.05 11.18
CA VAL A 223 4.05 2.58 11.42
C VAL A 223 4.95 3.67 11.96
N LEU A 224 4.78 4.92 11.50
CA LEU A 224 5.55 6.07 11.98
C LEU A 224 5.08 6.49 13.38
N ASP A 225 3.77 6.44 13.64
CA ASP A 225 3.21 6.73 14.96
C ASP A 225 3.72 5.77 16.01
N ARG A 226 3.72 4.46 15.73
CA ARG A 226 4.27 3.45 16.63
C ARG A 226 5.79 3.59 16.83
N TRP A 227 6.50 3.95 15.75
CA TRP A 227 7.92 4.27 15.84
C TRP A 227 8.15 5.51 16.73
N LEU A 228 7.38 6.59 16.51
CA LEU A 228 7.49 7.84 17.27
C LEU A 228 7.16 7.61 18.75
N ALA A 229 6.08 6.91 19.07
CA ALA A 229 5.71 6.57 20.44
C ALA A 229 6.85 5.83 21.19
N ARG A 230 7.48 4.85 20.53
CA ARG A 230 8.66 4.16 21.10
C ARG A 230 9.87 5.07 21.21
N HIS A 231 10.15 5.86 20.18
CA HIS A 231 11.32 6.74 20.13
C HIS A 231 11.30 7.81 21.22
N THR A 232 10.12 8.29 21.58
CA THR A 232 9.90 9.30 22.61
C THR A 232 9.53 8.71 23.97
N GLY A 233 9.55 7.39 24.13
CA GLY A 233 9.19 6.70 25.37
C GLY A 233 7.75 6.97 25.82
N GLY A 234 6.84 7.24 24.91
CA GLY A 234 5.43 7.54 25.21
C GLY A 234 5.21 8.95 25.78
N ALA A 235 6.17 9.86 25.62
CA ALA A 235 6.09 11.22 26.19
C ALA A 235 5.01 12.12 25.53
N HIS A 236 4.41 11.68 24.43
CA HIS A 236 3.46 12.46 23.63
C HIS A 236 2.14 11.71 23.44
N ARG A 237 1.04 12.47 23.29
CA ARG A 237 -0.22 11.95 22.78
C ARG A 237 -0.24 12.15 21.28
N ILE A 238 -0.38 11.06 20.53
CA ILE A 238 -0.40 11.07 19.06
C ILE A 238 -1.83 10.82 18.60
N THR A 239 -2.38 11.72 17.81
CA THR A 239 -3.59 11.50 17.04
C THR A 239 -3.17 11.24 15.60
N ALA A 240 -3.57 10.12 15.04
CA ALA A 240 -3.18 9.66 13.73
C ALA A 240 -4.43 9.57 12.83
N VAL A 241 -4.46 10.31 11.73
CA VAL A 241 -5.63 10.32 10.82
C VAL A 241 -5.29 9.73 9.47
N ASP A 242 -6.25 8.98 8.92
CA ASP A 242 -6.22 8.53 7.53
C ASP A 242 -7.65 8.48 6.99
N ILE A 243 -7.79 8.55 5.66
CA ILE A 243 -9.09 8.44 5.00
C ILE A 243 -9.54 6.96 4.88
N HIS A 244 -8.60 6.01 4.97
CA HIS A 244 -8.87 4.59 4.77
C HIS A 244 -9.17 3.87 6.08
N ARG A 245 -10.44 3.58 6.33
CA ARG A 245 -10.91 2.82 7.51
C ARG A 245 -10.19 1.50 7.69
N THR A 246 -9.89 0.82 6.59
CA THR A 246 -9.16 -0.46 6.61
C THR A 246 -7.75 -0.28 7.15
N LEU A 247 -7.01 0.74 6.70
CA LEU A 247 -5.66 1.01 7.21
C LEU A 247 -5.68 1.39 8.69
N LEU A 248 -6.67 2.18 9.12
CA LEU A 248 -6.84 2.56 10.53
C LEU A 248 -7.11 1.35 11.43
N ARG A 249 -7.92 0.38 10.98
CA ARG A 249 -8.15 -0.87 11.73
C ARG A 249 -6.86 -1.69 11.87
N GLU A 250 -6.10 -1.83 10.79
CA GLU A 250 -4.80 -2.49 10.82
C GLU A 250 -3.81 -1.75 11.74
N ALA A 251 -3.75 -0.42 11.66
CA ALA A 251 -2.92 0.42 12.49
C ALA A 251 -3.24 0.23 14.00
N ALA A 252 -4.54 0.25 14.36
CA ALA A 252 -4.99 0.04 15.74
C ALA A 252 -4.66 -1.38 16.24
N ALA A 253 -4.85 -2.40 15.40
CA ALA A 253 -4.51 -3.78 15.73
C ALA A 253 -3.00 -3.96 15.96
N LEU A 254 -2.17 -3.35 15.09
CA LEU A 254 -0.71 -3.37 15.24
C LEU A 254 -0.25 -2.61 16.49
N ALA A 255 -0.84 -1.44 16.77
CA ALA A 255 -0.53 -0.67 17.99
C ALA A 255 -0.90 -1.45 19.26
N THR A 256 -2.04 -2.15 19.27
CA THR A 256 -2.44 -3.03 20.37
C THR A 256 -1.47 -4.19 20.55
N LYS A 257 -1.10 -4.87 19.46
CA LYS A 257 -0.12 -5.97 19.48
C LYS A 257 1.24 -5.54 20.03
N GLU A 258 1.63 -4.28 19.81
CA GLU A 258 2.90 -3.72 20.24
C GLU A 258 2.84 -3.02 21.61
N GLY A 259 1.65 -3.00 22.28
CA GLY A 259 1.45 -2.37 23.58
C GLY A 259 1.48 -0.83 23.56
N LEU A 260 1.13 -0.23 22.41
CA LEU A 260 1.18 1.23 22.18
C LEU A 260 -0.20 1.89 22.01
N ALA A 261 -1.28 1.12 22.19
CA ALA A 261 -2.64 1.60 21.96
C ALA A 261 -3.04 2.80 22.83
N GLU A 262 -2.46 2.94 24.02
CA GLU A 262 -2.75 4.07 24.93
C GLU A 262 -2.07 5.39 24.52
N HIS A 263 -1.05 5.32 23.65
CA HIS A 263 -0.29 6.49 23.18
C HIS A 263 -0.80 7.06 21.86
N ILE A 264 -1.60 6.27 21.08
CA ILE A 264 -1.98 6.61 19.72
C ILE A 264 -3.49 6.47 19.54
N GLU A 265 -4.15 7.57 19.20
CA GLU A 265 -5.57 7.58 18.82
C GLU A 265 -5.67 7.58 17.29
N PHE A 266 -6.27 6.53 16.70
CA PHE A 266 -6.52 6.45 15.26
C PHE A 266 -7.92 6.95 14.92
N ARG A 267 -8.03 7.89 13.97
CA ARG A 267 -9.30 8.51 13.56
C ARG A 267 -9.41 8.60 12.05
N GLU A 268 -10.63 8.40 11.54
CA GLU A 268 -10.95 8.69 10.15
C GLU A 268 -10.95 10.21 9.92
N GLY A 269 -10.29 10.66 8.85
CA GLY A 269 -10.26 12.07 8.48
C GLY A 269 -9.68 12.31 7.10
N ASN A 270 -10.23 13.32 6.42
CA ASN A 270 -9.70 13.80 5.15
C ASN A 270 -8.66 14.88 5.42
N ALA A 271 -7.46 14.71 4.90
CA ALA A 271 -6.36 15.66 5.04
C ALA A 271 -6.66 17.07 4.48
N GLU A 272 -7.58 17.17 3.52
CA GLU A 272 -8.03 18.45 2.94
C GLU A 272 -9.13 19.15 3.76
N VAL A 273 -9.73 18.45 4.74
CA VAL A 273 -10.74 18.95 5.67
C VAL A 273 -10.62 18.16 6.97
N LEU A 274 -9.71 18.56 7.83
CA LEU A 274 -9.42 17.82 9.08
C LEU A 274 -10.56 17.96 10.10
N PRO A 275 -10.99 16.83 10.73
CA PRO A 275 -12.12 16.83 11.66
C PRO A 275 -11.75 17.35 13.07
N PHE A 276 -10.96 18.44 13.12
CA PHE A 276 -10.53 19.06 14.37
C PHE A 276 -10.79 20.58 14.35
N GLY A 277 -10.97 21.14 15.54
CA GLY A 277 -11.03 22.60 15.72
C GLY A 277 -9.69 23.28 15.45
N ASP A 278 -9.74 24.60 15.32
CA ASP A 278 -8.53 25.40 15.18
C ASP A 278 -7.65 25.27 16.43
N ASN A 279 -6.33 25.35 16.26
CA ASN A 279 -5.35 25.39 17.35
C ASN A 279 -5.44 24.18 18.32
N SER A 280 -5.75 22.99 17.80
CA SER A 280 -5.96 21.77 18.59
C SER A 280 -4.67 21.03 18.95
N PHE A 281 -3.59 21.23 18.19
CA PHE A 281 -2.34 20.48 18.32
C PHE A 281 -1.12 21.39 18.46
N ASP A 282 -0.10 20.90 19.16
CA ASP A 282 1.20 21.53 19.29
C ASP A 282 2.06 21.33 18.05
N VAL A 283 1.94 20.14 17.45
CA VAL A 283 2.68 19.72 16.26
C VAL A 283 1.75 19.00 15.31
N THR A 284 1.86 19.34 14.04
CA THR A 284 1.21 18.60 12.95
C THR A 284 2.27 18.07 11.99
N MET A 285 2.23 16.79 11.68
CA MET A 285 3.19 16.19 10.75
C MET A 285 2.49 15.37 9.67
N SER A 286 3.20 15.13 8.56
CA SER A 286 2.77 14.23 7.50
C SER A 286 3.95 13.67 6.73
N ALA A 287 3.86 12.44 6.27
CA ALA A 287 4.91 11.79 5.51
C ALA A 287 4.39 11.07 4.25
N THR A 288 4.77 11.58 3.08
CA THR A 288 4.44 11.01 1.75
C THR A 288 2.94 10.91 1.45
N VAL A 289 2.20 11.94 1.82
CA VAL A 289 0.75 12.09 1.60
C VAL A 289 0.46 13.26 0.67
N MET A 290 1.15 14.39 0.86
CA MET A 290 0.91 15.64 0.15
C MET A 290 1.08 15.52 -1.38
N GLU A 291 1.78 14.49 -1.83
CA GLU A 291 1.93 14.16 -3.26
C GLU A 291 0.60 13.73 -3.92
N LEU A 292 -0.38 13.27 -3.14
CA LEU A 292 -1.52 12.50 -3.63
C LEU A 292 -2.83 13.29 -3.73
N LEU A 293 -2.85 14.49 -3.17
CA LEU A 293 -4.05 15.30 -2.96
C LEU A 293 -3.78 16.80 -3.22
N ASP A 294 -4.72 17.68 -2.91
CA ASP A 294 -4.50 19.13 -3.02
C ASP A 294 -3.57 19.61 -1.88
N ALA A 295 -2.30 19.77 -2.22
CA ALA A 295 -1.23 20.14 -1.28
C ALA A 295 -1.52 21.47 -0.54
N GLU A 296 -2.11 22.46 -1.24
CA GLU A 296 -2.45 23.76 -0.64
C GLU A 296 -3.59 23.63 0.38
N ARG A 297 -4.59 22.80 0.08
CA ARG A 297 -5.70 22.54 1.01
C ARG A 297 -5.21 21.82 2.25
N MET A 298 -4.45 20.75 2.05
CA MET A 298 -3.88 19.98 3.16
C MET A 298 -3.02 20.87 4.05
N LEU A 299 -2.12 21.67 3.47
CA LEU A 299 -1.22 22.53 4.25
C LEU A 299 -1.99 23.59 5.04
N ARG A 300 -3.03 24.21 4.45
CA ARG A 300 -3.90 25.16 5.18
C ARG A 300 -4.59 24.50 6.36
N GLU A 301 -5.08 23.28 6.21
CA GLU A 301 -5.71 22.53 7.30
C GLU A 301 -4.71 22.18 8.40
N MET A 302 -3.50 21.74 8.04
CA MET A 302 -2.44 21.48 9.01
C MET A 302 -2.09 22.75 9.81
N VAL A 303 -1.96 23.90 9.14
CA VAL A 303 -1.72 25.20 9.81
C VAL A 303 -2.90 25.59 10.71
N ARG A 304 -4.14 25.46 10.23
CA ARG A 304 -5.35 25.79 10.99
C ARG A 304 -5.47 25.02 12.30
N VAL A 305 -5.20 23.72 12.27
CA VAL A 305 -5.34 22.87 13.47
C VAL A 305 -4.13 22.94 14.40
N THR A 306 -3.02 23.52 13.94
CA THR A 306 -1.83 23.75 14.76
C THR A 306 -1.95 25.10 15.49
N ARG A 307 -1.65 25.12 16.77
CA ARG A 307 -1.74 26.36 17.57
C ARG A 307 -0.64 27.37 17.20
N PRO A 308 -0.82 28.67 17.48
CA PRO A 308 0.26 29.67 17.38
C PRO A 308 1.50 29.23 18.18
N GLY A 309 2.69 29.39 17.57
CA GLY A 309 3.95 28.88 18.08
C GLY A 309 4.14 27.35 17.93
N GLY A 310 3.13 26.64 17.42
CA GLY A 310 3.23 25.22 17.08
C GLY A 310 3.99 25.00 15.77
N ARG A 311 4.32 23.76 15.45
CA ARG A 311 5.16 23.43 14.28
C ARG A 311 4.41 22.51 13.33
N VAL A 312 4.62 22.77 12.03
CA VAL A 312 4.16 21.92 10.93
C VAL A 312 5.37 21.30 10.26
N GLY A 313 5.40 19.94 10.18
CA GLY A 313 6.48 19.19 9.54
C GLY A 313 5.97 18.28 8.44
N VAL A 314 6.56 18.33 7.25
CA VAL A 314 6.15 17.53 6.09
C VAL A 314 7.33 16.83 5.44
N VAL A 315 7.15 15.56 5.08
CA VAL A 315 8.06 14.80 4.21
C VAL A 315 7.33 14.49 2.91
N VAL A 316 7.93 14.82 1.78
CA VAL A 316 7.49 14.40 0.44
C VAL A 316 8.61 13.70 -0.30
N ARG A 317 8.27 12.84 -1.27
CA ARG A 317 9.27 12.34 -2.23
C ARG A 317 9.79 13.50 -3.06
N ALA A 318 11.06 13.45 -3.44
CA ALA A 318 11.67 14.47 -4.30
C ALA A 318 11.78 13.94 -5.73
N ILE A 319 10.78 14.22 -6.58
CA ILE A 319 10.78 13.81 -8.00
C ILE A 319 11.71 14.69 -8.86
N ASP A 320 12.12 15.83 -8.32
CA ASP A 320 13.06 16.80 -8.91
C ASP A 320 14.53 16.54 -8.55
N MET A 321 14.80 15.51 -7.73
CA MET A 321 16.13 15.08 -7.35
C MET A 321 16.46 13.69 -7.90
N GLN A 322 17.73 13.47 -8.25
CA GLN A 322 18.17 12.16 -8.73
C GLN A 322 18.32 11.14 -7.59
N SER A 323 17.94 9.90 -7.89
CA SER A 323 18.24 8.76 -7.03
C SER A 323 19.71 8.37 -7.18
N PHE A 324 20.30 7.85 -6.10
CA PHE A 324 21.63 7.25 -6.17
C PHE A 324 21.50 5.72 -6.23
N VAL A 325 22.22 5.11 -7.18
CA VAL A 325 22.18 3.67 -7.38
C VAL A 325 23.62 3.11 -7.31
N ASN A 326 23.86 2.21 -6.36
CA ASN A 326 25.16 1.57 -6.18
C ASN A 326 25.20 0.19 -6.88
N VAL A 327 25.21 0.22 -8.21
CA VAL A 327 25.28 -0.99 -9.05
C VAL A 327 26.33 -0.77 -10.13
N PRO A 328 27.18 -1.77 -10.46
CA PRO A 328 28.27 -1.63 -11.43
C PRO A 328 27.76 -1.79 -12.86
N VAL A 329 26.92 -0.85 -13.32
CA VAL A 329 26.46 -0.74 -14.71
C VAL A 329 27.20 0.38 -15.44
N ARG A 330 27.16 0.37 -16.78
CA ARG A 330 27.75 1.47 -17.60
C ARG A 330 27.16 2.82 -17.24
N ALA A 331 27.93 3.89 -17.42
CA ALA A 331 27.61 5.24 -16.95
C ALA A 331 26.26 5.76 -17.50
N GLU A 332 25.97 5.53 -18.79
CA GLU A 332 24.73 5.97 -19.43
C GLU A 332 23.49 5.30 -18.79
N LEU A 333 23.59 3.99 -18.52
CA LEU A 333 22.50 3.25 -17.88
C LEU A 333 22.32 3.72 -16.44
N LYS A 334 23.43 3.96 -15.72
CA LYS A 334 23.37 4.48 -14.36
C LYS A 334 22.70 5.86 -14.30
N MET A 335 23.03 6.76 -15.22
CA MET A 335 22.41 8.08 -15.32
C MET A 335 20.92 7.97 -15.67
N LYS A 336 20.55 7.09 -16.61
CA LYS A 336 19.16 6.84 -17.00
C LYS A 336 18.33 6.39 -15.80
N ILE A 337 18.83 5.43 -15.02
CA ILE A 337 18.14 4.91 -13.82
C ILE A 337 18.06 5.99 -12.72
N ALA A 338 19.17 6.69 -12.48
CA ALA A 338 19.19 7.76 -11.46
C ALA A 338 18.20 8.90 -11.75
N ALA A 339 17.94 9.17 -13.03
CA ALA A 339 16.97 10.19 -13.47
C ALA A 339 15.50 9.76 -13.38
N LEU A 340 15.21 8.49 -13.09
CA LEU A 340 13.82 8.05 -12.92
C LEU A 340 13.21 8.71 -11.68
N PRO A 341 12.00 9.29 -11.80
CA PRO A 341 11.39 10.00 -10.67
C PRO A 341 11.09 9.04 -9.52
N ASN A 342 11.35 9.49 -8.30
CA ASN A 342 11.08 8.74 -7.08
C ASN A 342 9.59 8.78 -6.69
N GLY A 343 8.69 8.50 -7.60
CA GLY A 343 7.26 8.49 -7.38
C GLY A 343 6.50 9.36 -8.38
N LEU A 344 5.26 9.63 -8.08
CA LEU A 344 4.36 10.46 -8.87
C LEU A 344 3.69 11.48 -7.95
N ALA A 345 3.40 12.67 -8.47
CA ALA A 345 2.53 13.64 -7.83
C ALA A 345 1.21 13.73 -8.60
N GLY A 346 0.11 13.88 -7.88
CA GLY A 346 -1.17 14.28 -8.47
C GLY A 346 -1.09 15.69 -9.04
N ALA A 347 -2.03 16.08 -9.88
CA ALA A 347 -2.03 17.38 -10.55
C ALA A 347 -1.94 18.59 -9.61
N ARG A 348 -2.37 18.45 -8.35
CA ARG A 348 -2.31 19.46 -7.28
C ARG A 348 -1.38 19.05 -6.13
N GLY A 349 -0.73 17.92 -6.25
CA GLY A 349 0.17 17.40 -5.21
C GLY A 349 1.50 18.14 -5.18
N CYS A 350 2.25 17.91 -4.10
CA CYS A 350 3.61 18.40 -3.94
C CYS A 350 4.56 17.23 -3.72
N ALA A 351 5.57 17.10 -4.60
CA ALA A 351 6.62 16.09 -4.51
C ALA A 351 7.97 16.67 -4.98
N ASP A 352 8.20 17.95 -4.75
CA ASP A 352 9.37 18.68 -5.22
C ASP A 352 9.76 19.82 -4.27
N GLY A 353 10.80 20.56 -4.60
CA GLY A 353 11.31 21.70 -3.83
C GLY A 353 10.33 22.87 -3.69
N SER A 354 9.20 22.90 -4.42
CA SER A 354 8.13 23.89 -4.23
C SER A 354 7.50 23.81 -2.84
N LEU A 355 7.75 22.72 -2.08
CA LEU A 355 7.35 22.56 -0.69
C LEU A 355 7.78 23.78 0.16
N TYR A 356 9.01 24.27 -0.04
CA TYR A 356 9.51 25.45 0.67
C TYR A 356 8.65 26.69 0.42
N GLN A 357 8.35 26.98 -0.85
CA GLN A 357 7.52 28.13 -1.20
C GLN A 357 6.09 28.00 -0.69
N ARG A 358 5.53 26.78 -0.69
CA ARG A 358 4.18 26.51 -0.17
C ARG A 358 4.09 26.79 1.33
N PHE A 359 5.12 26.44 2.09
CA PHE A 359 5.20 26.78 3.52
C PHE A 359 5.16 28.28 3.76
N GLY A 360 5.97 29.06 3.02
CA GLY A 360 5.94 30.52 3.08
C GLY A 360 4.57 31.10 2.68
N ASN A 361 3.96 30.60 1.60
CA ASN A 361 2.63 31.03 1.14
C ASN A 361 1.51 30.70 2.16
N ALA A 362 1.67 29.64 2.95
CA ALA A 362 0.76 29.29 4.03
C ALA A 362 0.94 30.15 5.30
N GLY A 363 1.90 31.07 5.29
CA GLY A 363 2.18 32.00 6.40
C GLY A 363 3.10 31.43 7.49
N LEU A 364 3.66 30.25 7.29
CA LEU A 364 4.60 29.64 8.24
C LEU A 364 5.91 30.46 8.31
N GLN A 365 6.42 30.63 9.51
CA GLN A 365 7.66 31.34 9.82
C GLN A 365 8.80 30.34 10.08
N ASP A 366 10.04 30.85 10.09
CA ASP A 366 11.27 30.07 10.39
C ASP A 366 11.37 28.76 9.58
N VAL A 367 10.95 28.82 8.31
CA VAL A 367 10.87 27.63 7.46
C VAL A 367 12.26 27.06 7.19
N GLN A 368 12.45 25.80 7.61
CA GLN A 368 13.64 25.02 7.31
C GLN A 368 13.32 23.99 6.22
N MET A 369 14.20 23.88 5.23
CA MET A 369 14.11 22.89 4.15
C MET A 369 15.29 21.93 4.25
N LEU A 370 15.01 20.62 4.26
CA LEU A 370 15.97 19.54 4.49
C LEU A 370 15.87 18.50 3.36
N PRO A 371 16.52 18.72 2.20
CA PRO A 371 16.66 17.69 1.19
C PRO A 371 17.49 16.50 1.74
N GLN A 372 17.01 15.27 1.57
CA GLN A 372 17.62 14.08 2.16
C GLN A 372 17.59 12.89 1.20
N LEU A 373 18.47 11.92 1.44
CA LEU A 373 18.49 10.63 0.77
C LEU A 373 18.21 9.51 1.78
N ALA A 374 17.20 8.70 1.51
CA ALA A 374 16.94 7.46 2.25
C ALA A 374 17.58 6.28 1.55
N THR A 375 18.51 5.60 2.21
CA THR A 375 19.18 4.41 1.67
C THR A 375 18.36 3.16 1.94
N TYR A 376 18.19 2.34 0.91
CA TYR A 376 17.54 1.04 0.95
C TYR A 376 18.50 -0.04 0.46
N ALA A 377 18.56 -1.15 1.17
CA ALA A 377 19.37 -2.31 0.82
C ALA A 377 18.52 -3.60 0.84
N GLY A 378 18.98 -4.65 0.19
CA GLY A 378 18.28 -5.95 0.11
C GLY A 378 16.91 -5.83 -0.56
N ALA A 379 15.93 -6.60 -0.09
CA ALA A 379 14.58 -6.69 -0.69
C ALA A 379 13.87 -5.33 -0.87
N ARG A 380 14.30 -4.28 -0.17
CA ARG A 380 13.75 -2.93 -0.34
C ARG A 380 14.36 -2.13 -1.46
N ALA A 381 15.58 -2.39 -1.81
CA ALA A 381 16.16 -1.85 -3.03
C ALA A 381 15.38 -2.38 -4.24
N HIS A 382 14.94 -3.65 -4.20
CA HIS A 382 14.09 -4.26 -5.23
C HIS A 382 12.69 -3.65 -5.36
N ALA A 383 12.15 -3.00 -4.34
CA ALA A 383 10.88 -2.27 -4.49
C ALA A 383 10.95 -1.08 -5.47
N ALA A 384 12.15 -0.71 -5.92
CA ALA A 384 12.36 0.25 -7.01
C ALA A 384 12.42 -0.44 -8.39
N ASP A 385 12.54 -1.77 -8.45
CA ASP A 385 12.82 -2.52 -9.68
C ASP A 385 11.67 -2.41 -10.69
N GLU A 386 10.41 -2.45 -10.30
CA GLU A 386 9.29 -2.33 -11.24
C GLU A 386 9.35 -1.03 -12.07
N ARG A 387 9.77 0.08 -11.48
CA ARG A 387 9.96 1.35 -12.19
C ARG A 387 11.16 1.29 -13.15
N ILE A 388 12.25 0.68 -12.68
CA ILE A 388 13.48 0.52 -13.44
C ILE A 388 13.19 -0.42 -14.61
N GLU A 389 12.58 -1.56 -14.36
CA GLU A 389 12.21 -2.55 -15.37
C GLU A 389 11.30 -1.97 -16.46
N ALA A 390 10.30 -1.16 -16.07
CA ALA A 390 9.39 -0.51 -17.00
C ALA A 390 10.07 0.55 -17.90
N ALA A 391 11.21 1.09 -17.46
CA ALA A 391 11.94 2.16 -18.16
C ALA A 391 13.09 1.65 -19.04
N LEU A 392 13.50 0.39 -18.88
CA LEU A 392 14.68 -0.17 -19.57
C LEU A 392 14.29 -0.98 -20.80
N SER A 393 15.13 -0.95 -21.83
CA SER A 393 15.07 -1.88 -22.94
C SER A 393 15.47 -3.30 -22.49
N PRO A 394 15.12 -4.37 -23.24
CA PRO A 394 15.51 -5.74 -22.87
C PRO A 394 17.01 -5.94 -22.65
N ALA A 395 17.87 -5.27 -23.43
CA ALA A 395 19.31 -5.36 -23.28
C ALA A 395 19.81 -4.65 -22.02
N GLU A 396 19.26 -3.46 -21.73
CA GLU A 396 19.56 -2.71 -20.50
C GLU A 396 19.08 -3.45 -19.25
N LEU A 397 17.93 -4.12 -19.35
CA LEU A 397 17.38 -4.92 -18.28
C LEU A 397 18.25 -6.13 -17.94
N ALA A 398 18.77 -6.83 -18.97
CA ALA A 398 19.70 -7.94 -18.78
C ALA A 398 21.01 -7.48 -18.10
N GLU A 399 21.57 -6.32 -18.51
CA GLU A 399 22.72 -5.70 -17.87
C GLU A 399 22.42 -5.35 -16.39
N TRP A 400 21.27 -4.73 -16.14
CA TRP A 400 20.81 -4.36 -14.80
C TRP A 400 20.70 -5.57 -13.88
N HIS A 401 19.98 -6.62 -14.28
CA HIS A 401 19.79 -7.82 -13.45
C HIS A 401 21.13 -8.52 -13.16
N THR A 402 22.03 -8.57 -14.15
CA THR A 402 23.37 -9.15 -13.95
C THR A 402 24.16 -8.37 -12.90
N ALA A 403 24.15 -7.05 -13.01
CA ALA A 403 24.87 -6.18 -12.11
C ALA A 403 24.29 -6.16 -10.70
N VAL A 404 22.95 -6.19 -10.56
CA VAL A 404 22.26 -6.33 -9.26
C VAL A 404 22.64 -7.64 -8.59
N THR A 405 22.55 -8.76 -9.32
CA THR A 405 22.93 -10.08 -8.79
C THR A 405 24.37 -10.11 -8.29
N GLN A 406 25.29 -9.50 -9.04
CA GLN A 406 26.68 -9.37 -8.61
C GLN A 406 26.81 -8.52 -7.35
N ALA A 407 26.20 -7.32 -7.34
CA ALA A 407 26.28 -6.41 -6.18
C ALA A 407 25.66 -7.00 -4.91
N GLU A 408 24.61 -7.83 -5.06
CA GLU A 408 24.02 -8.57 -3.94
C GLU A 408 24.97 -9.65 -3.40
N ALA A 409 25.57 -10.43 -4.28
CA ALA A 409 26.54 -11.46 -3.89
C ALA A 409 27.75 -10.86 -3.18
N GLU A 410 28.14 -9.64 -3.54
CA GLU A 410 29.23 -8.87 -2.92
C GLU A 410 28.78 -8.10 -1.65
N GLY A 411 27.46 -8.04 -1.35
CA GLY A 411 26.90 -7.28 -0.23
C GLY A 411 26.99 -5.75 -0.43
N THR A 412 27.10 -5.28 -1.67
CA THR A 412 27.29 -3.86 -2.01
C THR A 412 26.03 -3.19 -2.58
N PHE A 413 24.96 -3.96 -2.83
CA PHE A 413 23.74 -3.44 -3.45
C PHE A 413 22.98 -2.50 -2.51
N PHE A 414 22.80 -1.24 -2.93
CA PHE A 414 21.84 -0.32 -2.34
C PHE A 414 21.35 0.73 -3.34
N ILE A 415 20.19 1.28 -3.04
CA ILE A 415 19.62 2.46 -3.72
C ILE A 415 19.33 3.52 -2.64
N ALA A 416 19.64 4.79 -2.94
CA ALA A 416 19.23 5.90 -2.12
C ALA A 416 18.21 6.78 -2.86
N LEU A 417 17.04 6.92 -2.27
CA LEU A 417 15.91 7.65 -2.83
C LEU A 417 15.78 9.03 -2.19
N PRO A 418 15.53 10.09 -2.98
CA PRO A 418 15.47 11.45 -2.47
C PRO A 418 14.11 11.80 -1.86
N PHE A 419 14.17 12.65 -0.81
CA PHE A 419 13.02 13.24 -0.13
C PHE A 419 13.28 14.71 0.16
N HIS A 420 12.21 15.51 0.13
CA HIS A 420 12.19 16.86 0.69
C HIS A 420 11.47 16.83 2.03
N CYS A 421 12.06 17.44 3.04
CA CYS A 421 11.43 17.69 4.33
C CYS A 421 11.37 19.20 4.55
N ALA A 422 10.26 19.67 5.08
CA ALA A 422 10.14 21.05 5.53
C ALA A 422 9.52 21.10 6.93
N VAL A 423 9.99 22.03 7.74
CA VAL A 423 9.43 22.38 9.04
C VAL A 423 9.22 23.90 9.09
N GLY A 424 8.10 24.35 9.64
CA GLY A 424 7.80 25.76 9.83
C GLY A 424 6.96 25.99 11.08
N THR A 425 7.04 27.18 11.64
CA THR A 425 6.33 27.60 12.85
C THR A 425 5.06 28.39 12.48
N VAL A 426 3.95 28.06 13.11
CA VAL A 426 2.68 28.80 12.98
C VAL A 426 2.81 30.12 13.74
N PRO A 427 2.53 31.29 13.09
CA PRO A 427 2.67 32.60 13.72
C PRO A 427 1.71 32.84 14.89
#